data_ca9dc405558e9c142d5f27edeaedc11b
#
_entry.id   ca9dc405558e9c142d5f27edeaedc11b
#
_cell.length_a   1.000
_cell.length_b   1.000
_cell.length_c   1.000
_cell.angle_alpha   90.00
_cell.angle_beta   90.00
_cell.angle_gamma   90.00
#
_symmetry.space_group_name_H-M   'P 1'
#
loop_
_entity.id
_entity.type
_entity.pdbx_description
1 polymer ?
#
loop_
_entity_poly.entity_id
_entity_poly.type
_entity_poly.pdbx_seq_one_letter_code
_entity_poly.pdbx_strand_id
1 'polypeptide(L)'
;ERVLELARKFPKIGIRISIEGLSQKNDELRGRAGGFDKGLRTLLSLREMGVKDIGFGITVSNNNSEDMLSLYRLSKALNMEFATAAFHNSYYFHKDDNVITNRDTVCGNFAELINMQMREKHPKSWARAFFNMGLINYIEGNRRMLPCEAGLMNCFIDPYGEVYPCNGLEAK
;
A
#
# COMPACT_ATOMS: atom_id res chain seq x y z
N GLU A 1 13.87 -13.43 7.77
CA GLU A 1 15.00 -13.37 8.71
C GLU A 1 15.57 -11.95 8.79
N ARG A 2 16.07 -11.33 7.70
CA ARG A 2 16.62 -9.97 7.69
C ARG A 2 15.69 -8.89 8.27
N VAL A 3 14.40 -8.97 7.99
CA VAL A 3 13.40 -8.01 8.52
C VAL A 3 13.27 -8.13 10.04
N LEU A 4 13.31 -9.35 10.58
CA LEU A 4 13.26 -9.60 12.02
C LEU A 4 14.54 -9.10 12.73
N GLU A 5 15.69 -9.28 12.10
CA GLU A 5 16.97 -8.73 12.59
C GLU A 5 16.95 -7.20 12.63
N LEU A 6 16.43 -6.58 11.55
CA LEU A 6 16.26 -5.13 11.49
C LEU A 6 15.35 -4.62 12.62
N ALA A 7 14.23 -5.30 12.87
CA ALA A 7 13.31 -4.95 13.93
C ALA A 7 13.92 -5.08 15.33
N ARG A 8 14.79 -6.08 15.56
CA ARG A 8 15.54 -6.20 16.82
C ARG A 8 16.49 -5.02 17.02
N LYS A 9 17.17 -4.59 15.94
CA LYS A 9 18.11 -3.47 15.99
C LYS A 9 17.41 -2.12 16.13
N PHE A 10 16.22 -1.98 15.57
CA PHE A 10 15.43 -0.74 15.56
C PHE A 10 13.99 -0.99 16.04
N PRO A 11 13.75 -1.10 17.36
CA PRO A 11 12.45 -1.51 17.90
C PRO A 11 11.29 -0.53 17.64
N LYS A 12 11.60 0.70 17.23
CA LYS A 12 10.59 1.73 16.89
C LYS A 12 10.31 1.81 15.37
N ILE A 13 10.90 0.91 14.58
CA ILE A 13 10.70 0.92 13.12
C ILE A 13 9.25 0.55 12.79
N GLY A 14 8.64 1.28 11.85
CA GLY A 14 7.38 0.90 11.22
C GLY A 14 7.64 -0.03 10.04
N ILE A 15 6.97 -1.17 9.99
CA ILE A 15 7.16 -2.17 8.92
C ILE A 15 5.84 -2.41 8.20
N ARG A 16 5.89 -2.27 6.86
CA ARG A 16 4.79 -2.62 5.97
C ARG A 16 5.24 -3.68 4.97
N ILE A 17 4.42 -4.69 4.77
CA ILE A 17 4.65 -5.74 3.78
C ILE A 17 3.60 -5.56 2.67
N SER A 18 4.04 -5.60 1.41
CA SER A 18 3.12 -5.55 0.28
C SER A 18 2.41 -6.89 0.15
N ILE A 19 1.07 -6.84 0.19
CA ILE A 19 0.16 -7.97 -0.03
C ILE A 19 -0.87 -7.51 -1.06
N GLU A 20 -0.78 -8.09 -2.25
CA GLU A 20 -1.53 -7.61 -3.42
C GLU A 20 -2.88 -8.32 -3.61
N GLY A 21 -3.27 -9.20 -2.70
CA GLY A 21 -4.52 -9.95 -2.72
C GLY A 21 -4.52 -11.04 -1.66
N LEU A 22 -5.62 -11.79 -1.55
CA LEU A 22 -5.70 -12.93 -0.66
C LEU A 22 -5.00 -14.14 -1.28
N SER A 23 -4.20 -14.85 -0.46
CA SER A 23 -3.58 -16.15 -0.76
C SER A 23 -3.09 -16.28 -2.22
N GLN A 24 -3.80 -17.04 -3.04
CA GLN A 24 -3.42 -17.35 -4.42
C GLN A 24 -3.30 -16.10 -5.30
N LYS A 25 -4.22 -15.13 -5.17
CA LYS A 25 -4.19 -13.88 -5.94
C LYS A 25 -2.90 -13.08 -5.68
N ASN A 26 -2.48 -13.00 -4.42
CA ASN A 26 -1.20 -12.37 -4.08
C ASN A 26 -0.02 -13.08 -4.74
N ASP A 27 -0.02 -14.41 -4.70
CA ASP A 27 1.07 -15.22 -5.22
C ASP A 27 1.18 -15.12 -6.73
N GLU A 28 0.04 -15.10 -7.43
CA GLU A 28 -0.05 -14.87 -8.88
C GLU A 28 0.49 -13.48 -9.25
N LEU A 29 0.00 -12.42 -8.62
CA LEU A 29 0.40 -11.04 -8.94
C LEU A 29 1.87 -10.76 -8.61
N ARG A 30 2.41 -11.40 -7.58
CA ARG A 30 3.82 -11.26 -7.20
C ARG A 30 4.75 -12.29 -7.86
N GLY A 31 4.20 -13.23 -8.64
CA GLY A 31 4.96 -14.29 -9.30
C GLY A 31 5.68 -15.23 -8.32
N ARG A 32 5.14 -15.41 -7.10
CA ARG A 32 5.81 -16.18 -6.06
C ARG A 32 4.83 -16.99 -5.20
N ALA A 33 4.82 -18.30 -5.39
CA ALA A 33 4.05 -19.22 -4.57
C ALA A 33 4.43 -19.14 -3.07
N GLY A 34 3.43 -19.15 -2.20
CA GLY A 34 3.59 -19.04 -0.75
C GLY A 34 4.01 -17.64 -0.26
N GLY A 35 3.97 -16.64 -1.14
CA GLY A 35 4.32 -15.26 -0.82
C GLY A 35 3.40 -14.64 0.22
N PHE A 36 2.09 -14.88 0.09
CA PHE A 36 1.08 -14.43 1.05
C PHE A 36 1.34 -14.98 2.46
N ASP A 37 1.47 -16.29 2.58
CA ASP A 37 1.68 -16.95 3.87
C ASP A 37 3.00 -16.52 4.52
N LYS A 38 4.04 -16.34 3.71
CA LYS A 38 5.34 -15.87 4.20
C LYS A 38 5.25 -14.43 4.71
N GLY A 39 4.55 -13.57 3.98
CA GLY A 39 4.30 -12.18 4.39
C GLY A 39 3.54 -12.11 5.71
N LEU A 40 2.44 -12.85 5.82
CA LEU A 40 1.61 -12.90 7.02
C LEU A 40 2.36 -13.47 8.22
N ARG A 41 3.08 -14.59 8.06
CA ARG A 41 3.94 -15.15 9.12
C ARG A 41 5.00 -14.16 9.60
N THR A 42 5.61 -13.40 8.68
CA THR A 42 6.58 -12.37 9.05
C THR A 42 5.93 -11.28 9.92
N LEU A 43 4.73 -10.82 9.57
CA LEU A 43 3.99 -9.84 10.36
C LEU A 43 3.61 -10.37 11.75
N LEU A 44 3.18 -11.63 11.83
CA LEU A 44 2.86 -12.28 13.11
C LEU A 44 4.10 -12.39 14.00
N SER A 45 5.24 -12.80 13.45
CA SER A 45 6.51 -12.86 14.19
C SER A 45 6.98 -11.48 14.67
N LEU A 46 6.81 -10.43 13.87
CA LEU A 46 7.11 -9.05 14.28
C LEU A 46 6.22 -8.61 15.46
N ARG A 47 4.95 -8.97 15.43
CA ARG A 47 4.02 -8.69 16.53
C ARG A 47 4.42 -9.43 17.82
N GLU A 48 4.79 -10.69 17.72
CA GLU A 48 5.30 -11.50 18.86
C GLU A 48 6.56 -10.88 19.46
N MET A 49 7.41 -10.26 18.64
CA MET A 49 8.59 -9.50 19.08
C MET A 49 8.25 -8.13 19.70
N GLY A 50 6.98 -7.72 19.73
CA GLY A 50 6.52 -6.47 20.32
C GLY A 50 6.64 -5.25 19.41
N VAL A 51 6.87 -5.42 18.10
CA VAL A 51 6.85 -4.32 17.14
C VAL A 51 5.41 -3.80 17.00
N LYS A 52 5.18 -2.53 17.31
CA LYS A 52 3.83 -1.96 17.39
C LYS A 52 3.33 -1.43 16.04
N ASP A 53 4.20 -0.81 15.25
CA ASP A 53 3.83 -0.19 13.98
C ASP A 53 4.07 -1.16 12.81
N ILE A 54 3.20 -2.16 12.71
CA ILE A 54 3.23 -3.18 11.66
C ILE A 54 1.94 -3.19 10.86
N GLY A 55 2.05 -3.64 9.62
CA GLY A 55 0.89 -3.79 8.75
C GLY A 55 1.27 -4.20 7.35
N PHE A 56 0.30 -4.15 6.48
CA PHE A 56 0.47 -4.46 5.07
C PHE A 56 -0.26 -3.45 4.18
N GLY A 57 0.10 -3.46 2.93
CA GLY A 57 -0.48 -2.55 1.94
C GLY A 57 -0.72 -3.27 0.63
N ILE A 58 -1.66 -2.74 -0.14
CA ILE A 58 -2.03 -3.20 -1.47
C ILE A 58 -1.85 -2.08 -2.50
N THR A 59 -1.29 -2.43 -3.66
CA THR A 59 -1.36 -1.58 -4.85
C THR A 59 -2.55 -2.04 -5.69
N VAL A 60 -3.61 -1.24 -5.66
CA VAL A 60 -4.90 -1.59 -6.27
C VAL A 60 -4.84 -1.39 -7.78
N SER A 61 -5.25 -2.42 -8.51
CA SER A 61 -5.33 -2.51 -9.97
C SER A 61 -6.67 -3.10 -10.41
N ASN A 62 -6.83 -3.32 -11.71
CA ASN A 62 -7.99 -4.03 -12.26
C ASN A 62 -8.16 -5.46 -11.70
N ASN A 63 -7.05 -6.09 -11.29
CA ASN A 63 -7.00 -7.52 -11.00
C ASN A 63 -7.20 -7.86 -9.51
N ASN A 64 -7.17 -6.88 -8.61
CA ASN A 64 -7.17 -7.13 -7.17
C ASN A 64 -8.03 -6.14 -6.35
N SER A 65 -8.77 -5.26 -7.00
CA SER A 65 -9.58 -4.25 -6.28
C SER A 65 -10.64 -4.87 -5.37
N GLU A 66 -11.16 -6.05 -5.72
CA GLU A 66 -12.14 -6.78 -4.92
C GLU A 66 -11.53 -7.33 -3.61
N ASP A 67 -10.26 -7.73 -3.65
CA ASP A 67 -9.55 -8.26 -2.47
C ASP A 67 -9.23 -7.16 -1.44
N MET A 68 -9.21 -5.90 -1.86
CA MET A 68 -8.87 -4.76 -0.99
C MET A 68 -9.73 -4.70 0.27
N LEU A 69 -11.05 -4.89 0.13
CA LEU A 69 -11.98 -4.85 1.27
C LEU A 69 -11.78 -6.02 2.23
N SER A 70 -11.49 -7.19 1.70
CA SER A 70 -11.20 -8.38 2.50
C SER A 70 -9.87 -8.25 3.23
N LEU A 71 -8.84 -7.69 2.58
CA LEU A 71 -7.56 -7.37 3.22
C LEU A 71 -7.72 -6.30 4.29
N TYR A 72 -8.56 -5.28 4.07
CA TYR A 72 -8.87 -4.31 5.11
C TYR A 72 -9.51 -4.96 6.34
N ARG A 73 -10.51 -5.83 6.15
CA ARG A 73 -11.13 -6.58 7.27
C ARG A 73 -10.11 -7.46 7.98
N LEU A 74 -9.21 -8.12 7.24
CA LEU A 74 -8.12 -8.91 7.81
C LEU A 74 -7.19 -8.04 8.66
N SER A 75 -6.82 -6.83 8.18
CA SER A 75 -5.97 -5.91 8.95
C SER A 75 -6.60 -5.53 10.28
N LYS A 76 -7.92 -5.31 10.29
CA LYS A 76 -8.68 -5.00 11.51
C LYS A 76 -8.73 -6.18 12.47
N ALA A 77 -9.00 -7.38 11.97
CA ALA A 77 -9.00 -8.59 12.79
C ALA A 77 -7.64 -8.87 13.42
N LEU A 78 -6.56 -8.54 12.73
CA LEU A 78 -5.20 -8.68 13.22
C LEU A 78 -4.69 -7.48 14.02
N ASN A 79 -5.47 -6.40 14.15
CA ASN A 79 -5.03 -5.12 14.73
C ASN A 79 -3.71 -4.63 14.11
N MET A 80 -3.67 -4.59 12.78
CA MET A 80 -2.54 -4.15 11.97
C MET A 80 -2.93 -2.94 11.12
N GLU A 81 -1.93 -2.15 10.72
CA GLU A 81 -2.12 -1.05 9.80
C GLU A 81 -2.40 -1.55 8.38
N PHE A 82 -3.25 -0.83 7.66
CA PHE A 82 -3.54 -1.08 6.25
C PHE A 82 -3.28 0.15 5.41
N ALA A 83 -2.54 -0.01 4.34
CA ALA A 83 -2.22 1.05 3.39
C ALA A 83 -2.68 0.68 1.99
N THR A 84 -3.05 1.68 1.21
CA THR A 84 -3.48 1.54 -0.18
C THR A 84 -2.68 2.44 -1.09
N ALA A 85 -2.43 1.99 -2.30
CA ALA A 85 -1.94 2.78 -3.41
C ALA A 85 -2.75 2.42 -4.66
N ALA A 86 -2.87 3.33 -5.62
CA ALA A 86 -3.39 3.00 -6.93
C ALA A 86 -2.25 2.61 -7.87
N PHE A 87 -2.51 1.65 -8.74
CA PHE A 87 -1.61 1.24 -9.80
C PHE A 87 -1.26 2.45 -10.69
N HIS A 88 0.01 2.73 -10.86
CA HIS A 88 0.49 3.93 -11.54
C HIS A 88 1.75 3.65 -12.35
N ASN A 89 2.01 4.51 -13.31
CA ASN A 89 3.24 4.49 -14.07
C ASN A 89 4.42 4.93 -13.21
N SER A 90 5.59 4.38 -13.48
CA SER A 90 6.82 4.71 -12.78
C SER A 90 7.96 4.80 -13.78
N TYR A 91 8.53 5.97 -13.91
CA TYR A 91 9.70 6.18 -14.75
C TYR A 91 10.87 5.28 -14.33
N TYR A 92 11.15 5.23 -13.02
CA TYR A 92 12.24 4.43 -12.49
C TYR A 92 12.12 2.93 -12.80
N PHE A 93 10.91 2.37 -12.78
CA PHE A 93 10.67 0.96 -13.11
C PHE A 93 10.37 0.71 -14.59
N HIS A 94 10.57 1.71 -15.46
CA HIS A 94 10.28 1.65 -16.91
C HIS A 94 8.86 1.12 -17.20
N LYS A 95 7.87 1.61 -16.41
CA LYS A 95 6.48 1.26 -16.53
C LYS A 95 5.66 2.47 -16.95
N ASP A 96 5.14 2.42 -18.17
CA ASP A 96 4.31 3.45 -18.81
C ASP A 96 2.93 2.93 -19.25
N ASP A 97 2.72 1.61 -19.12
CA ASP A 97 1.51 0.88 -19.51
C ASP A 97 0.58 0.50 -18.34
N ASN A 98 0.87 0.98 -17.15
CA ASN A 98 0.08 0.72 -15.96
C ASN A 98 -1.21 1.54 -15.98
N VAL A 99 -2.29 0.97 -16.49
CA VAL A 99 -3.58 1.64 -16.64
C VAL A 99 -4.68 0.91 -15.87
N ILE A 100 -5.49 1.65 -15.13
CA ILE A 100 -6.73 1.15 -14.55
C ILE A 100 -7.85 1.40 -15.58
N THR A 101 -8.32 0.33 -16.20
CA THR A 101 -9.36 0.38 -17.24
C THR A 101 -10.76 0.21 -16.66
N ASN A 102 -10.92 -0.61 -15.62
CA ASN A 102 -12.19 -0.85 -14.93
C ASN A 102 -12.41 0.17 -13.79
N ARG A 103 -12.44 1.46 -14.17
CA ARG A 103 -12.47 2.58 -13.21
C ARG A 103 -13.67 2.53 -12.28
N ASP A 104 -14.86 2.24 -12.81
CA ASP A 104 -16.10 2.24 -12.03
C ASP A 104 -16.04 1.21 -10.89
N THR A 105 -15.59 -0.01 -11.19
CA THR A 105 -15.46 -1.07 -10.18
C THR A 105 -14.38 -0.71 -9.15
N VAL A 106 -13.21 -0.25 -9.60
CA VAL A 106 -12.10 0.10 -8.70
C VAL A 106 -12.47 1.28 -7.81
N CYS A 107 -13.05 2.34 -8.37
CA CYS A 107 -13.53 3.50 -7.60
C CYS A 107 -14.67 3.11 -6.65
N GLY A 108 -15.59 2.23 -7.07
CA GLY A 108 -16.65 1.70 -6.21
C GLY A 108 -16.10 0.95 -5.00
N ASN A 109 -15.10 0.10 -5.19
CA ASN A 109 -14.43 -0.59 -4.09
C ASN A 109 -13.69 0.38 -3.14
N PHE A 110 -13.04 1.43 -3.68
CA PHE A 110 -12.46 2.49 -2.84
C PHE A 110 -13.54 3.26 -2.07
N ALA A 111 -14.67 3.57 -2.68
CA ALA A 111 -15.77 4.26 -2.01
C ALA A 111 -16.34 3.42 -0.85
N GLU A 112 -16.44 2.10 -1.01
CA GLU A 112 -16.82 1.20 0.09
C GLU A 112 -15.78 1.20 1.21
N LEU A 113 -14.48 1.13 0.88
CA LEU A 113 -13.39 1.23 1.86
C LEU A 113 -13.47 2.55 2.64
N ILE A 114 -13.67 3.67 1.95
CA ILE A 114 -13.84 4.99 2.56
C ILE A 114 -15.00 4.98 3.54
N ASN A 115 -16.16 4.43 3.15
CA ASN A 115 -17.34 4.31 4.01
C ASN A 115 -17.03 3.48 5.27
N MET A 116 -16.30 2.37 5.13
CA MET A 116 -15.86 1.57 6.28
C MET A 116 -14.97 2.37 7.22
N GLN A 117 -13.98 3.09 6.69
CA GLN A 117 -13.04 3.92 7.46
C GLN A 117 -13.72 5.10 8.16
N MET A 118 -14.70 5.74 7.50
CA MET A 118 -15.46 6.84 8.07
C MET A 118 -16.37 6.41 9.23
N ARG A 119 -16.85 5.17 9.24
CA ARG A 119 -17.61 4.59 10.36
C ARG A 119 -16.76 4.33 11.59
N GLU A 120 -15.45 4.23 11.44
CA GLU A 120 -14.54 4.12 12.57
C GLU A 120 -14.41 5.47 13.27
N LYS A 121 -14.66 5.51 14.57
CA LYS A 121 -14.53 6.73 15.37
C LYS A 121 -13.05 6.99 15.74
N HIS A 122 -12.18 7.06 14.72
CA HIS A 122 -10.74 7.21 14.91
C HIS A 122 -10.13 8.17 13.88
N PRO A 123 -9.43 9.25 14.32
CA PRO A 123 -8.91 10.28 13.40
C PRO A 123 -7.98 9.74 12.29
N LYS A 124 -7.17 8.72 12.59
CA LYS A 124 -6.27 8.09 11.61
C LYS A 124 -7.05 7.40 10.49
N SER A 125 -8.19 6.77 10.80
CA SER A 125 -9.05 6.14 9.80
C SER A 125 -9.70 7.19 8.89
N TRP A 126 -10.11 8.33 9.43
CA TRP A 126 -10.65 9.44 8.63
C TRP A 126 -9.58 10.07 7.73
N ALA A 127 -8.34 10.23 8.24
CA ALA A 127 -7.24 10.69 7.40
C ALA A 127 -6.96 9.71 6.24
N ARG A 128 -7.00 8.39 6.49
CA ARG A 128 -6.87 7.38 5.44
C ARG A 128 -8.02 7.42 4.42
N ALA A 129 -9.25 7.63 4.88
CA ALA A 129 -10.40 7.83 4.01
C ALA A 129 -10.18 9.04 3.08
N PHE A 130 -9.69 10.15 3.61
CA PHE A 130 -9.35 11.33 2.81
C PHE A 130 -8.28 11.04 1.75
N PHE A 131 -7.20 10.32 2.10
CA PHE A 131 -6.19 9.91 1.12
C PHE A 131 -6.76 8.96 0.06
N ASN A 132 -7.66 8.05 0.42
CA ASN A 132 -8.33 7.16 -0.53
C ASN A 132 -9.27 7.93 -1.50
N MET A 133 -9.90 9.02 -1.06
CA MET A 133 -10.60 9.94 -1.97
C MET A 133 -9.64 10.54 -3.02
N GLY A 134 -8.42 10.88 -2.60
CA GLY A 134 -7.35 11.31 -3.52
C GLY A 134 -6.95 10.24 -4.54
N LEU A 135 -7.01 8.95 -4.18
CA LEU A 135 -6.76 7.85 -5.11
C LEU A 135 -7.89 7.68 -6.13
N ILE A 136 -9.16 7.81 -5.71
CA ILE A 136 -10.31 7.86 -6.65
C ILE A 136 -10.10 8.99 -7.64
N ASN A 137 -9.83 10.19 -7.14
CA ASN A 137 -9.60 11.37 -7.96
C ASN A 137 -8.46 11.16 -8.99
N TYR A 138 -7.38 10.47 -8.59
CA TYR A 138 -6.29 10.09 -9.47
C TYR A 138 -6.74 9.08 -10.55
N ILE A 139 -7.49 8.03 -10.18
CA ILE A 139 -7.98 6.98 -11.09
C ILE A 139 -8.91 7.58 -12.15
N GLU A 140 -9.73 8.55 -11.78
CA GLU A 140 -10.61 9.30 -12.69
C GLU A 140 -9.87 10.26 -13.61
N GLY A 141 -8.56 10.48 -13.37
CA GLY A 141 -7.74 11.38 -14.17
C GLY A 141 -7.90 12.87 -13.81
N ASN A 142 -8.46 13.15 -12.65
CA ASN A 142 -8.65 14.50 -12.15
C ASN A 142 -7.35 15.08 -11.57
N ARG A 143 -7.32 16.42 -11.41
CA ARG A 143 -6.20 17.12 -10.78
C ARG A 143 -6.03 16.69 -9.32
N ARG A 144 -4.79 16.60 -8.85
CA ARG A 144 -4.48 16.31 -7.44
C ARG A 144 -5.21 17.23 -6.48
N MET A 145 -5.73 16.66 -5.39
CA MET A 145 -6.39 17.41 -4.31
C MET A 145 -5.39 18.17 -3.44
N LEU A 146 -4.19 17.64 -3.27
CA LEU A 146 -3.11 18.22 -2.48
C LEU A 146 -1.89 18.51 -3.36
N PRO A 147 -1.09 19.54 -3.05
CA PRO A 147 0.17 19.79 -3.74
C PRO A 147 1.12 18.59 -3.59
N CYS A 148 2.03 18.45 -4.56
CA CYS A 148 3.07 17.44 -4.51
C CYS A 148 4.26 17.96 -3.72
N GLU A 149 4.63 17.29 -2.65
CA GLU A 149 5.78 17.61 -1.82
C GLU A 149 6.97 16.64 -2.03
N ALA A 150 6.95 15.91 -3.14
CA ALA A 150 8.06 15.05 -3.53
C ALA A 150 9.34 15.88 -3.75
N GLY A 151 10.43 15.42 -3.15
CA GLY A 151 11.70 16.12 -3.14
C GLY A 151 11.85 17.22 -2.06
N LEU A 152 10.75 17.56 -1.36
CA LEU A 152 10.77 18.49 -0.22
C LEU A 152 10.61 17.74 1.11
N MET A 153 9.54 16.96 1.25
CA MET A 153 9.21 16.24 2.48
C MET A 153 9.54 14.75 2.41
N ASN A 154 9.76 14.21 1.21
CA ASN A 154 10.14 12.83 0.99
C ASN A 154 11.06 12.72 -0.23
N CYS A 155 11.76 11.61 -0.32
CA CYS A 155 12.56 11.23 -1.48
C CYS A 155 12.44 9.72 -1.72
N PHE A 156 12.81 9.30 -2.90
CA PHE A 156 12.99 7.90 -3.25
C PHE A 156 14.49 7.61 -3.35
N ILE A 157 14.95 6.58 -2.66
CA ILE A 157 16.34 6.10 -2.72
C ILE A 157 16.31 4.71 -3.35
N ASP A 158 17.06 4.55 -4.42
CA ASP A 158 17.14 3.29 -5.13
C ASP A 158 18.09 2.29 -4.46
N PRO A 159 18.15 1.01 -4.93
CA PRO A 159 19.06 0.01 -4.37
C PRO A 159 20.55 0.32 -4.54
N TYR A 160 20.92 1.27 -5.38
CA TYR A 160 22.29 1.71 -5.63
C TYR A 160 22.66 2.93 -4.80
N GLY A 161 21.71 3.54 -4.08
CA GLY A 161 21.91 4.73 -3.26
C GLY A 161 21.66 6.05 -4.00
N GLU A 162 21.19 6.01 -5.24
CA GLU A 162 20.79 7.20 -5.99
C GLU A 162 19.50 7.80 -5.41
N VAL A 163 19.44 9.13 -5.35
CA VAL A 163 18.33 9.86 -4.72
C VAL A 163 17.49 10.57 -5.78
N TYR A 164 16.20 10.31 -5.78
CA TYR A 164 15.22 10.91 -6.69
C TYR A 164 14.12 11.64 -5.89
N PRO A 165 13.48 12.67 -6.47
CA PRO A 165 12.32 13.28 -5.82
C PRO A 165 11.18 12.30 -5.56
N CYS A 166 10.91 11.39 -6.50
CA CYS A 166 10.01 10.23 -6.36
C CYS A 166 10.31 9.20 -7.46
N ASN A 167 9.75 8.01 -7.34
CA ASN A 167 9.90 6.95 -8.33
C ASN A 167 9.12 7.18 -9.65
N GLY A 168 8.25 8.18 -9.69
CA GLY A 168 7.44 8.53 -10.86
C GLY A 168 8.01 9.66 -11.72
N LEU A 169 9.07 10.33 -11.27
CA LEU A 169 9.69 11.44 -11.99
C LEU A 169 11.05 11.00 -12.57
N GLU A 170 11.31 11.49 -13.78
CA GLU A 170 12.64 11.40 -14.39
C GLU A 170 13.65 12.19 -13.54
N ALA A 171 14.83 11.60 -13.31
CA ALA A 171 15.94 12.37 -12.77
C ALA A 171 16.36 13.40 -13.81
N LYS A 172 16.24 14.68 -13.48
CA LYS A 172 16.77 15.75 -14.30
C LYS A 172 18.19 16.08 -13.88
#